data_c65c490cfb76eafcb09c3db2cf4faa29
#
_entry.id   c65c490cfb76eafcb09c3db2cf4faa29
#
_cell.length_a   1.000
_cell.length_b   1.000
_cell.length_c   1.000
_cell.angle_alpha   90.00
_cell.angle_beta   90.00
_cell.angle_gamma   90.00
#
_symmetry.space_group_name_H-M   'P 1'
#
loop_
_entity.id
_entity.type
_entity.pdbx_description
1 polymer ?
#
loop_
_entity_poly.entity_id
_entity_poly.type
_entity_poly.pdbx_seq_one_letter_code
_entity_poly.pdbx_strand_id
1 'polypeptide(L)'
;QPKTGDITRNLLKDDPKYSHDGIGAYHLTLARNKKSVELDLKSDEGKKLFLKLVEVADVVVDNFSQGVTKRLGIDHDNLAKVNSKIITCSISGFGDTEINRPAYDNIVQGYSGAMSITGTDKNNPVKSGIPIADLGAGLYAIIGILSAIRSREIYDYGEHVDISMLDTQVSLLTYMATMHFLSGEDPDPIGNQHMNHAPFNLYKTQDNFIQVAVVAENFWPNLIEAMELQHLDTQQNKNRKGRLENRAIIDAALKEKFSTNTTEYWIDLLQKHRVPCGPINNFSETFQDEDLLKRNMIVDLLQESGEMVKVPGNPVKISNHNESFVRAPKLGEHTDEIIKRWLNRLESDQE
;
A
#
# COMPACT_ATOMS: atom_id res chain seq x y z
N GLN A 1 14.53 2.43 -18.82
CA GLN A 1 14.49 2.94 -20.22
C GLN A 1 15.70 3.84 -20.43
N PRO A 2 16.46 3.65 -21.53
CA PRO A 2 17.56 4.55 -21.87
C PRO A 2 17.07 6.00 -21.99
N LYS A 3 17.90 6.94 -21.51
CA LYS A 3 17.71 8.40 -21.55
C LYS A 3 16.57 8.97 -20.68
N THR A 4 15.48 8.25 -20.44
CA THR A 4 14.34 8.79 -19.69
C THR A 4 14.12 8.11 -18.33
N GLY A 5 14.56 6.87 -18.20
CA GLY A 5 14.33 6.06 -17.01
C GLY A 5 12.85 5.72 -16.79
N ASP A 6 12.52 5.39 -15.56
CA ASP A 6 11.16 5.16 -15.11
C ASP A 6 10.35 6.47 -15.10
N ILE A 7 9.05 6.38 -15.37
CA ILE A 7 8.16 7.55 -15.43
C ILE A 7 8.16 8.37 -14.13
N THR A 8 8.30 7.72 -12.98
CA THR A 8 8.31 8.36 -11.67
C THR A 8 9.47 9.35 -11.50
N ARG A 9 10.57 9.19 -12.26
CA ARG A 9 11.70 10.13 -12.26
C ARG A 9 11.31 11.52 -12.73
N ASN A 10 10.32 11.60 -13.63
CA ASN A 10 9.90 12.85 -14.25
C ASN A 10 8.70 13.49 -13.55
N LEU A 11 8.02 12.75 -12.65
CA LEU A 11 6.88 13.30 -11.92
C LEU A 11 7.36 14.30 -10.86
N LEU A 12 6.89 15.54 -10.97
CA LEU A 12 7.17 16.65 -10.05
C LEU A 12 8.65 17.07 -9.96
N LYS A 13 9.54 16.60 -10.85
CA LYS A 13 10.99 16.88 -10.77
C LYS A 13 11.33 18.38 -10.94
N ASP A 14 10.52 19.08 -11.72
CA ASP A 14 10.73 20.51 -12.06
C ASP A 14 9.96 21.44 -11.10
N ASP A 15 9.20 20.90 -10.15
CA ASP A 15 8.52 21.67 -9.11
C ASP A 15 9.39 21.73 -7.85
N PRO A 16 9.98 22.91 -7.51
CA PRO A 16 10.88 23.04 -6.37
C PRO A 16 10.21 22.77 -5.01
N LYS A 17 8.88 22.79 -4.96
CA LYS A 17 8.12 22.48 -3.75
C LYS A 17 8.06 20.98 -3.47
N TYR A 18 8.13 20.15 -4.51
CA TYR A 18 7.93 18.71 -4.43
C TYR A 18 9.08 17.89 -5.02
N SER A 19 10.24 18.53 -5.23
CA SER A 19 11.45 17.89 -5.71
C SER A 19 12.67 18.29 -4.89
N HIS A 20 13.71 17.47 -4.94
CA HIS A 20 15.02 17.76 -4.38
C HIS A 20 16.09 17.20 -5.31
N ASP A 21 17.16 17.98 -5.58
CA ASP A 21 18.24 17.63 -6.53
C ASP A 21 17.74 17.19 -7.92
N GLY A 22 16.61 17.77 -8.40
CA GLY A 22 16.00 17.39 -9.66
C GLY A 22 15.29 16.03 -9.65
N ILE A 23 15.01 15.48 -8.46
CA ILE A 23 14.29 14.22 -8.26
C ILE A 23 12.97 14.54 -7.56
N GLY A 24 11.84 14.18 -8.19
CA GLY A 24 10.52 14.42 -7.61
C GLY A 24 10.17 13.46 -6.47
N ALA A 25 9.24 13.87 -5.62
CA ALA A 25 8.83 13.16 -4.39
C ALA A 25 8.45 11.68 -4.62
N TYR A 26 7.85 11.36 -5.77
CA TYR A 26 7.55 9.96 -6.14
C TYR A 26 8.82 9.11 -6.16
N HIS A 27 9.83 9.54 -6.91
CA HIS A 27 11.05 8.78 -7.09
C HIS A 27 11.90 8.76 -5.81
N LEU A 28 11.98 9.88 -5.09
CA LEU A 28 12.66 9.98 -3.78
C LEU A 28 12.17 8.90 -2.80
N THR A 29 10.87 8.67 -2.75
CA THR A 29 10.26 7.68 -1.85
C THR A 29 10.41 6.25 -2.38
N LEU A 30 10.05 6.02 -3.64
CA LEU A 30 9.90 4.67 -4.19
C LEU A 30 11.25 4.02 -4.58
N ALA A 31 12.27 4.83 -4.88
CA ALA A 31 13.56 4.31 -5.39
C ALA A 31 14.68 4.27 -4.33
N ARG A 32 14.39 4.58 -3.07
CA ARG A 32 15.38 4.44 -1.99
C ARG A 32 15.92 3.01 -1.91
N ASN A 33 17.17 2.85 -1.47
CA ASN A 33 17.88 1.57 -1.33
C ASN A 33 18.07 0.79 -2.64
N LYS A 34 17.82 1.42 -3.80
CA LYS A 34 18.01 0.78 -5.10
C LYS A 34 19.29 1.25 -5.78
N LYS A 35 19.79 0.43 -6.67
CA LYS A 35 20.82 0.81 -7.64
C LYS A 35 20.17 1.00 -9.01
N SER A 36 20.71 1.92 -9.82
CA SER A 36 20.18 2.22 -11.14
C SER A 36 21.17 1.77 -12.20
N VAL A 37 20.72 0.87 -13.07
CA VAL A 37 21.44 0.39 -14.26
C VAL A 37 20.67 0.80 -15.49
N GLU A 38 21.35 1.36 -16.49
CA GLU A 38 20.76 1.74 -17.76
C GLU A 38 21.14 0.74 -18.85
N LEU A 39 20.14 0.04 -19.41
CA LEU A 39 20.30 -0.94 -20.49
C LEU A 39 19.22 -0.73 -21.56
N ASP A 40 19.63 -0.79 -22.81
CA ASP A 40 18.67 -0.83 -23.93
C ASP A 40 18.32 -2.27 -24.28
N LEU A 41 17.22 -2.77 -23.70
CA LEU A 41 16.73 -4.14 -23.96
C LEU A 41 16.24 -4.38 -25.41
N LYS A 42 16.20 -3.34 -26.26
CA LYS A 42 15.89 -3.48 -27.69
C LYS A 42 17.14 -3.69 -28.52
N SER A 43 18.31 -3.36 -28.01
CA SER A 43 19.58 -3.64 -28.66
C SER A 43 20.09 -5.05 -28.31
N ASP A 44 20.80 -5.69 -29.25
CA ASP A 44 21.39 -7.01 -29.01
C ASP A 44 22.41 -6.98 -27.86
N GLU A 45 23.19 -5.91 -27.78
CA GLU A 45 24.20 -5.73 -26.74
C GLU A 45 23.55 -5.56 -25.35
N GLY A 46 22.55 -4.68 -25.23
CA GLY A 46 21.83 -4.48 -23.98
C GLY A 46 21.09 -5.72 -23.52
N LYS A 47 20.49 -6.46 -24.46
CA LYS A 47 19.85 -7.74 -24.15
C LYS A 47 20.86 -8.80 -23.71
N LYS A 48 22.00 -8.93 -24.39
CA LYS A 48 23.08 -9.86 -24.02
C LYS A 48 23.61 -9.56 -22.61
N LEU A 49 23.77 -8.27 -22.29
CA LEU A 49 24.21 -7.86 -20.96
C LEU A 49 23.15 -8.15 -19.89
N PHE A 50 21.87 -7.91 -20.19
CA PHE A 50 20.76 -8.27 -19.31
C PHE A 50 20.74 -9.78 -19.00
N LEU A 51 20.88 -10.63 -20.01
CA LEU A 51 20.90 -12.08 -19.82
C LEU A 51 22.10 -12.53 -18.95
N LYS A 52 23.25 -11.90 -19.10
CA LYS A 52 24.38 -12.15 -18.18
C LYS A 52 24.07 -11.75 -16.72
N LEU A 53 23.32 -10.68 -16.49
CA LEU A 53 22.85 -10.35 -15.15
C LEU A 53 21.87 -11.40 -14.61
N VAL A 54 21.04 -11.98 -15.47
CA VAL A 54 20.09 -13.05 -15.10
C VAL A 54 20.81 -14.33 -14.64
N GLU A 55 21.98 -14.65 -15.18
CA GLU A 55 22.78 -15.84 -14.76
C GLU A 55 23.04 -15.86 -13.25
N VAL A 56 23.15 -14.70 -12.60
CA VAL A 56 23.47 -14.53 -11.17
C VAL A 56 22.37 -13.83 -10.37
N ALA A 57 21.26 -13.52 -11.01
CA ALA A 57 20.10 -12.93 -10.33
C ALA A 57 19.25 -13.98 -9.63
N ASP A 58 18.65 -13.62 -8.50
CA ASP A 58 17.64 -14.43 -7.83
C ASP A 58 16.23 -14.21 -8.39
N VAL A 59 15.91 -12.94 -8.68
CA VAL A 59 14.56 -12.51 -9.06
C VAL A 59 14.63 -11.44 -10.15
N VAL A 60 13.76 -11.55 -11.15
CA VAL A 60 13.48 -10.50 -12.14
C VAL A 60 12.05 -10.04 -11.94
N VAL A 61 11.85 -8.74 -11.71
CA VAL A 61 10.51 -8.13 -11.56
C VAL A 61 10.27 -7.15 -12.69
N ASP A 62 9.11 -7.22 -13.29
CA ASP A 62 8.67 -6.24 -14.29
C ASP A 62 7.24 -5.74 -14.03
N ASN A 63 6.97 -4.55 -14.55
CA ASN A 63 5.62 -3.96 -14.63
C ASN A 63 5.39 -3.50 -16.08
N PHE A 64 5.73 -4.34 -17.04
CA PHE A 64 5.48 -4.06 -18.45
C PHE A 64 4.01 -4.36 -18.83
N SER A 65 3.55 -3.68 -19.88
CA SER A 65 2.29 -4.05 -20.51
C SER A 65 2.38 -5.46 -21.06
N GLN A 66 1.25 -6.14 -21.11
CA GLN A 66 1.16 -7.53 -21.55
C GLN A 66 1.85 -7.79 -22.91
N GLY A 67 2.55 -8.91 -23.00
CA GLY A 67 3.28 -9.35 -24.18
C GLY A 67 4.60 -8.61 -24.45
N VAL A 68 4.98 -7.61 -23.65
CA VAL A 68 6.27 -6.90 -23.84
C VAL A 68 7.44 -7.81 -23.51
N THR A 69 7.39 -8.56 -22.41
CA THR A 69 8.44 -9.50 -22.02
C THR A 69 8.66 -10.57 -23.07
N LYS A 70 7.59 -11.17 -23.62
CA LYS A 70 7.65 -12.13 -24.74
C LYS A 70 8.28 -11.52 -26.00
N ARG A 71 7.89 -10.29 -26.40
CA ARG A 71 8.48 -9.60 -27.55
C ARG A 71 9.97 -9.28 -27.37
N LEU A 72 10.39 -9.00 -26.16
CA LEU A 72 11.79 -8.77 -25.83
C LEU A 72 12.56 -10.08 -25.62
N GLY A 73 11.89 -11.22 -25.49
CA GLY A 73 12.48 -12.53 -25.18
C GLY A 73 13.10 -12.58 -23.78
N ILE A 74 12.45 -11.93 -22.83
CA ILE A 74 12.83 -11.85 -21.39
C ILE A 74 11.69 -12.34 -20.49
N ASP A 75 10.74 -13.09 -21.04
CA ASP A 75 9.74 -13.82 -20.28
C ASP A 75 10.36 -14.98 -19.50
N HIS A 76 9.61 -15.54 -18.56
CA HIS A 76 10.07 -16.61 -17.70
C HIS A 76 10.70 -17.78 -18.45
N ASP A 77 10.03 -18.29 -19.51
CA ASP A 77 10.48 -19.45 -20.27
C ASP A 77 11.84 -19.24 -20.94
N ASN A 78 12.13 -18.00 -21.36
CA ASN A 78 13.42 -17.64 -21.93
C ASN A 78 14.48 -17.41 -20.84
N LEU A 79 14.13 -16.78 -19.72
CA LEU A 79 15.08 -16.55 -18.63
C LEU A 79 15.44 -17.85 -17.89
N ALA A 80 14.50 -18.79 -17.76
CA ALA A 80 14.76 -20.12 -17.15
C ALA A 80 15.75 -20.96 -17.96
N LYS A 81 15.90 -20.73 -19.27
CA LYS A 81 16.96 -21.37 -20.08
C LYS A 81 18.35 -20.87 -19.74
N VAL A 82 18.44 -19.64 -19.23
CA VAL A 82 19.72 -19.00 -18.82
C VAL A 82 20.04 -19.36 -17.36
N ASN A 83 19.03 -19.30 -16.50
CA ASN A 83 19.13 -19.63 -15.08
C ASN A 83 17.87 -20.39 -14.64
N SER A 84 17.97 -21.71 -14.49
CA SER A 84 16.84 -22.57 -14.13
C SER A 84 16.26 -22.27 -12.75
N LYS A 85 16.97 -21.51 -11.92
CA LYS A 85 16.56 -21.09 -10.56
C LYS A 85 15.99 -19.69 -10.52
N ILE A 86 15.89 -19.00 -11.67
CA ILE A 86 15.38 -17.62 -11.73
C ILE A 86 13.90 -17.57 -11.35
N ILE A 87 13.55 -16.68 -10.44
CA ILE A 87 12.17 -16.34 -10.15
C ILE A 87 11.83 -15.10 -10.97
N THR A 88 10.71 -15.12 -11.66
CA THR A 88 10.20 -13.94 -12.36
C THR A 88 8.90 -13.47 -11.72
N CYS A 89 8.68 -12.16 -11.66
CA CYS A 89 7.43 -11.60 -11.17
C CYS A 89 6.97 -10.50 -12.12
N SER A 90 5.80 -10.68 -12.72
CA SER A 90 5.16 -9.67 -13.56
C SER A 90 3.97 -9.05 -12.83
N ILE A 91 3.95 -7.71 -12.71
CA ILE A 91 2.84 -6.96 -12.13
C ILE A 91 2.11 -6.26 -13.28
N SER A 92 0.83 -6.55 -13.48
CA SER A 92 0.04 -5.95 -14.56
C SER A 92 -1.34 -5.52 -14.06
N GLY A 93 -2.07 -4.77 -14.88
CA GLY A 93 -3.43 -4.32 -14.51
C GLY A 93 -4.42 -5.46 -14.35
N PHE A 94 -4.32 -6.50 -15.20
CA PHE A 94 -5.35 -7.54 -15.35
C PHE A 94 -4.79 -8.98 -15.36
N GLY A 95 -3.51 -9.17 -15.02
CA GLY A 95 -2.86 -10.48 -15.02
C GLY A 95 -2.49 -10.99 -16.43
N ASP A 96 -1.99 -12.22 -16.52
CA ASP A 96 -1.70 -12.90 -17.79
C ASP A 96 -3.02 -13.37 -18.45
N THR A 97 -3.76 -12.42 -18.97
CA THR A 97 -5.04 -12.62 -19.67
C THR A 97 -4.97 -12.05 -21.08
N GLU A 98 -5.98 -12.30 -21.92
CA GLU A 98 -6.09 -11.67 -23.24
C GLU A 98 -6.48 -10.18 -23.19
N ILE A 99 -6.69 -9.63 -22.00
CA ILE A 99 -7.09 -8.23 -21.80
C ILE A 99 -5.89 -7.32 -22.01
N ASN A 100 -5.76 -6.76 -23.19
CA ASN A 100 -4.71 -5.80 -23.54
C ASN A 100 -5.26 -4.36 -23.53
N ARG A 101 -5.39 -3.78 -22.36
CA ARG A 101 -5.79 -2.37 -22.18
C ARG A 101 -4.92 -1.69 -21.13
N PRO A 102 -4.69 -0.36 -21.26
CA PRO A 102 -3.97 0.39 -20.24
C PRO A 102 -4.67 0.30 -18.87
N ALA A 103 -3.89 0.17 -17.83
CA ALA A 103 -4.36 0.18 -16.46
C ALA A 103 -3.51 1.14 -15.61
N TYR A 104 -4.17 1.85 -14.74
CA TYR A 104 -3.60 2.64 -13.66
C TYR A 104 -4.43 2.38 -12.41
N ASP A 105 -3.89 2.70 -11.25
CA ASP A 105 -4.53 2.50 -9.95
C ASP A 105 -6.03 2.88 -9.93
N ASN A 106 -6.36 4.10 -10.32
CA ASN A 106 -7.75 4.59 -10.29
C ASN A 106 -8.69 3.84 -11.24
N ILE A 107 -8.18 3.36 -12.38
CA ILE A 107 -8.96 2.57 -13.33
C ILE A 107 -9.29 1.21 -12.71
N VAL A 108 -8.30 0.57 -12.10
CA VAL A 108 -8.47 -0.74 -11.44
C VAL A 108 -9.38 -0.63 -10.23
N GLN A 109 -9.28 0.43 -9.41
CA GLN A 109 -10.21 0.68 -8.30
C GLN A 109 -11.67 0.74 -8.80
N GLY A 110 -11.91 1.34 -9.97
CA GLY A 110 -13.25 1.36 -10.58
C GLY A 110 -13.72 -0.03 -11.01
N TYR A 111 -12.85 -0.80 -11.69
CA TYR A 111 -13.19 -2.15 -12.17
C TYR A 111 -13.43 -3.17 -11.05
N SER A 112 -12.74 -3.03 -9.94
CA SER A 112 -12.81 -3.99 -8.83
C SER A 112 -14.08 -3.89 -7.99
N GLY A 113 -14.89 -2.85 -8.17
CA GLY A 113 -16.02 -2.56 -7.28
C GLY A 113 -15.65 -1.77 -6.01
N ALA A 114 -14.36 -1.55 -5.72
CA ALA A 114 -13.94 -0.84 -4.52
C ALA A 114 -14.50 0.60 -4.43
N MET A 115 -14.62 1.28 -5.58
CA MET A 115 -15.19 2.63 -5.62
C MET A 115 -16.69 2.65 -5.37
N SER A 116 -17.43 1.57 -5.67
CA SER A 116 -18.88 1.52 -5.46
C SER A 116 -19.26 1.46 -3.97
N ILE A 117 -18.35 0.96 -3.13
CA ILE A 117 -18.52 0.86 -1.67
C ILE A 117 -17.82 1.96 -0.89
N THR A 118 -17.07 2.84 -1.57
CA THR A 118 -16.30 3.93 -0.95
C THR A 118 -17.02 5.26 -1.14
N GLY A 119 -17.27 5.97 -0.04
CA GLY A 119 -17.98 7.26 -0.05
C GLY A 119 -19.25 7.25 0.81
N THR A 120 -20.02 8.30 0.69
CA THR A 120 -21.22 8.54 1.50
C THR A 120 -22.53 8.25 0.77
N ASP A 121 -22.48 8.17 -0.57
CA ASP A 121 -23.64 7.85 -1.40
C ASP A 121 -23.20 7.25 -2.75
N LYS A 122 -24.05 6.41 -3.32
CA LYS A 122 -23.78 5.66 -4.56
C LYS A 122 -23.71 6.51 -5.84
N ASN A 123 -24.18 7.75 -5.80
CA ASN A 123 -24.16 8.64 -6.97
C ASN A 123 -22.84 9.40 -7.09
N ASN A 124 -22.02 9.38 -6.03
CA ASN A 124 -20.73 10.04 -5.96
C ASN A 124 -19.62 9.05 -5.55
N PRO A 125 -19.29 8.06 -6.40
CA PRO A 125 -18.23 7.11 -6.11
C PRO A 125 -16.88 7.82 -6.01
N VAL A 126 -16.09 7.46 -5.00
CA VAL A 126 -14.76 8.04 -4.77
C VAL A 126 -13.69 6.95 -4.71
N LYS A 127 -12.50 7.28 -5.20
CA LYS A 127 -11.34 6.41 -5.05
C LYS A 127 -10.70 6.57 -3.67
N SER A 128 -9.92 5.59 -3.26
CA SER A 128 -9.02 5.75 -2.10
C SER A 128 -8.05 6.92 -2.31
N GLY A 129 -7.73 7.64 -1.23
CA GLY A 129 -6.74 8.71 -1.23
C GLY A 129 -5.31 8.22 -1.50
N ILE A 130 -5.01 6.96 -1.16
CA ILE A 130 -3.76 6.28 -1.48
C ILE A 130 -3.96 5.36 -2.71
N PRO A 131 -2.90 5.11 -3.52
CA PRO A 131 -2.99 4.22 -4.69
C PRO A 131 -3.01 2.76 -4.25
N ILE A 132 -4.16 2.30 -3.74
CA ILE A 132 -4.31 1.00 -3.07
C ILE A 132 -4.18 -0.19 -4.02
N ALA A 133 -4.51 -0.03 -5.32
CA ALA A 133 -4.32 -1.09 -6.30
C ALA A 133 -2.84 -1.30 -6.62
N ASP A 134 -2.07 -0.21 -6.82
CA ASP A 134 -0.62 -0.26 -7.03
C ASP A 134 0.11 -0.83 -5.81
N LEU A 135 -0.16 -0.26 -4.63
CA LEU A 135 0.50 -0.66 -3.39
C LEU A 135 0.15 -2.10 -2.98
N GLY A 136 -1.11 -2.47 -3.12
CA GLY A 136 -1.57 -3.83 -2.86
C GLY A 136 -0.88 -4.85 -3.78
N ALA A 137 -0.80 -4.55 -5.08
CA ALA A 137 -0.10 -5.41 -6.04
C ALA A 137 1.38 -5.57 -5.68
N GLY A 138 2.06 -4.47 -5.27
CA GLY A 138 3.44 -4.52 -4.79
C GLY A 138 3.61 -5.41 -3.55
N LEU A 139 2.69 -5.33 -2.59
CA LEU A 139 2.72 -6.19 -1.38
C LEU A 139 2.47 -7.66 -1.73
N TYR A 140 1.51 -7.98 -2.58
CA TYR A 140 1.27 -9.36 -3.03
C TYR A 140 2.43 -9.88 -3.87
N ALA A 141 3.09 -9.03 -4.69
CA ALA A 141 4.31 -9.41 -5.40
C ALA A 141 5.43 -9.82 -4.44
N ILE A 142 5.65 -9.09 -3.35
CA ILE A 142 6.63 -9.46 -2.32
C ILE A 142 6.26 -10.81 -1.68
N ILE A 143 4.98 -11.03 -1.33
CA ILE A 143 4.51 -12.30 -0.76
C ILE A 143 4.75 -13.45 -1.75
N GLY A 144 4.37 -13.28 -3.02
CA GLY A 144 4.57 -14.26 -4.08
C GLY A 144 6.05 -14.59 -4.30
N ILE A 145 6.91 -13.58 -4.38
CA ILE A 145 8.35 -13.75 -4.54
C ILE A 145 8.96 -14.49 -3.35
N LEU A 146 8.62 -14.13 -2.11
CA LEU A 146 9.12 -14.82 -0.91
C LEU A 146 8.64 -16.29 -0.87
N SER A 147 7.41 -16.56 -1.30
CA SER A 147 6.89 -17.91 -1.43
C SER A 147 7.64 -18.70 -2.50
N ALA A 148 7.92 -18.11 -3.66
CA ALA A 148 8.69 -18.72 -4.74
C ALA A 148 10.16 -18.96 -4.32
N ILE A 149 10.78 -18.06 -3.55
CA ILE A 149 12.12 -18.28 -2.97
C ILE A 149 12.09 -19.52 -2.06
N ARG A 150 11.08 -19.64 -1.20
CA ARG A 150 10.94 -20.81 -0.33
C ARG A 150 10.66 -22.09 -1.11
N SER A 151 9.84 -22.03 -2.17
CA SER A 151 9.60 -23.13 -3.10
C SER A 151 10.90 -23.58 -3.78
N ARG A 152 11.68 -22.62 -4.30
CA ARG A 152 12.98 -22.88 -4.93
C ARG A 152 13.98 -23.60 -4.00
N GLU A 153 14.01 -23.25 -2.71
CA GLU A 153 14.85 -23.96 -1.73
C GLU A 153 14.49 -25.43 -1.57
N ILE A 154 13.22 -25.80 -1.80
CA ILE A 154 12.71 -27.16 -1.64
C ILE A 154 12.87 -27.96 -2.93
N TYR A 155 12.54 -27.36 -4.08
CA TYR A 155 12.40 -28.06 -5.36
C TYR A 155 13.55 -27.80 -6.34
N ASP A 156 14.44 -26.86 -6.05
CA ASP A 156 15.64 -26.51 -6.80
C ASP A 156 15.40 -25.91 -8.21
N TYR A 157 14.21 -25.31 -8.45
CA TYR A 157 13.90 -24.57 -9.67
C TYR A 157 13.16 -23.26 -9.35
N GLY A 158 13.26 -22.29 -10.28
CA GLY A 158 12.54 -21.02 -10.19
C GLY A 158 11.13 -21.09 -10.77
N GLU A 159 10.30 -20.15 -10.41
CA GLU A 159 8.89 -20.09 -10.82
C GLU A 159 8.52 -18.69 -11.30
N HIS A 160 7.41 -18.59 -12.02
CA HIS A 160 6.80 -17.32 -12.42
C HIS A 160 5.70 -16.93 -11.44
N VAL A 161 5.73 -15.67 -10.98
CA VAL A 161 4.71 -15.06 -10.15
C VAL A 161 3.96 -14.03 -10.99
N ASP A 162 2.69 -14.26 -11.28
CA ASP A 162 1.80 -13.32 -11.97
C ASP A 162 0.94 -12.56 -10.95
N ILE A 163 1.01 -11.24 -10.97
CA ILE A 163 0.25 -10.36 -10.09
C ILE A 163 -0.63 -9.42 -10.92
N SER A 164 -1.93 -9.61 -10.78
CA SER A 164 -2.95 -8.72 -11.31
C SER A 164 -3.34 -7.66 -10.27
N MET A 165 -3.30 -6.39 -10.63
CA MET A 165 -3.82 -5.31 -9.77
C MET A 165 -5.32 -5.49 -9.52
N LEU A 166 -6.08 -5.99 -10.52
CA LEU A 166 -7.51 -6.26 -10.37
C LEU A 166 -7.78 -7.38 -9.38
N ASP A 167 -7.07 -8.52 -9.50
CA ASP A 167 -7.23 -9.65 -8.58
C ASP A 167 -6.84 -9.27 -7.15
N THR A 168 -5.79 -8.46 -7.02
CA THR A 168 -5.39 -7.86 -5.74
C THR A 168 -6.54 -7.06 -5.12
N GLN A 169 -7.15 -6.17 -5.88
CA GLN A 169 -8.26 -5.36 -5.39
C GLN A 169 -9.48 -6.22 -5.02
N VAL A 170 -9.83 -7.21 -5.84
CA VAL A 170 -10.93 -8.15 -5.55
C VAL A 170 -10.65 -8.94 -4.27
N SER A 171 -9.41 -9.40 -4.08
CA SER A 171 -9.00 -10.06 -2.84
C SER A 171 -9.14 -9.16 -1.60
N LEU A 172 -8.85 -7.87 -1.73
CA LEU A 172 -8.98 -6.87 -0.66
C LEU A 172 -10.44 -6.51 -0.34
N LEU A 173 -11.41 -6.83 -1.17
CA LEU A 173 -12.84 -6.67 -0.83
C LEU A 173 -13.26 -7.58 0.33
N THR A 174 -12.57 -8.69 0.55
CA THR A 174 -12.73 -9.59 1.70
C THR A 174 -14.20 -10.03 1.93
N TYR A 175 -14.73 -9.79 3.14
CA TYR A 175 -16.09 -10.16 3.50
C TYR A 175 -17.16 -9.37 2.74
N MET A 176 -16.87 -8.19 2.20
CA MET A 176 -17.82 -7.42 1.38
C MET A 176 -18.21 -8.20 0.11
N ALA A 177 -17.22 -8.78 -0.58
CA ALA A 177 -17.46 -9.65 -1.72
C ALA A 177 -18.25 -10.91 -1.31
N THR A 178 -17.90 -11.53 -0.18
CA THR A 178 -18.61 -12.71 0.33
C THR A 178 -20.08 -12.38 0.65
N MET A 179 -20.34 -11.21 1.21
CA MET A 179 -21.71 -10.77 1.50
C MET A 179 -22.55 -10.60 0.23
N HIS A 180 -21.94 -10.03 -0.82
CA HIS A 180 -22.58 -9.95 -2.13
C HIS A 180 -22.91 -11.35 -2.66
N PHE A 181 -21.98 -12.29 -2.64
CA PHE A 181 -22.20 -13.66 -3.12
C PHE A 181 -23.31 -14.40 -2.34
N LEU A 182 -23.46 -14.12 -1.05
CA LEU A 182 -24.48 -14.74 -0.21
C LEU A 182 -25.88 -14.13 -0.38
N SER A 183 -25.95 -12.81 -0.57
CA SER A 183 -27.22 -12.07 -0.63
C SER A 183 -27.74 -11.87 -2.05
N GLY A 184 -26.82 -11.81 -3.03
CA GLY A 184 -27.11 -11.35 -4.39
C GLY A 184 -27.30 -9.84 -4.50
N GLU A 185 -27.04 -9.08 -3.42
CA GLU A 185 -27.21 -7.63 -3.37
C GLU A 185 -25.88 -6.91 -3.40
N ASP A 186 -25.80 -5.80 -4.13
CA ASP A 186 -24.61 -4.94 -4.13
C ASP A 186 -24.61 -4.08 -2.85
N PRO A 187 -23.49 -4.04 -2.11
CA PRO A 187 -23.41 -3.20 -0.92
C PRO A 187 -23.36 -1.71 -1.30
N ASP A 188 -24.15 -0.90 -0.59
CA ASP A 188 -24.11 0.55 -0.72
C ASP A 188 -22.92 1.16 0.06
N PRO A 189 -22.37 2.30 -0.39
CA PRO A 189 -21.40 3.06 0.39
C PRO A 189 -22.08 3.68 1.62
N ILE A 190 -21.49 3.46 2.79
CA ILE A 190 -22.05 3.88 4.09
C ILE A 190 -21.16 4.91 4.82
N GLY A 191 -20.24 5.53 4.10
CA GLY A 191 -19.32 6.52 4.67
C GLY A 191 -18.42 5.93 5.77
N ASN A 192 -18.44 6.57 6.94
CA ASN A 192 -17.63 6.16 8.08
C ASN A 192 -18.35 5.17 9.02
N GLN A 193 -19.54 4.74 8.66
CA GLN A 193 -20.31 3.77 9.44
C GLN A 193 -19.80 2.34 9.19
N HIS A 194 -20.23 1.43 10.07
CA HIS A 194 -20.03 -0.01 9.88
C HIS A 194 -21.38 -0.70 9.73
N MET A 195 -21.51 -1.60 8.76
CA MET A 195 -22.79 -2.27 8.48
C MET A 195 -23.34 -3.06 9.65
N ASN A 196 -22.50 -3.56 10.53
CA ASN A 196 -22.87 -4.50 11.60
C ASN A 196 -22.52 -4.01 13.01
N HIS A 197 -22.06 -2.77 13.19
CA HIS A 197 -21.75 -2.17 14.49
C HIS A 197 -22.32 -0.77 14.61
N ALA A 198 -22.88 -0.44 15.78
CA ALA A 198 -23.34 0.88 16.15
C ALA A 198 -23.16 1.09 17.66
N PRO A 199 -22.67 2.28 18.10
CA PRO A 199 -22.07 3.31 17.25
C PRO A 199 -20.72 2.87 16.66
N PHE A 200 -20.50 3.21 15.42
CA PHE A 200 -19.24 3.13 14.70
C PHE A 200 -19.30 4.24 13.67
N ASN A 201 -18.73 5.39 13.95
CA ASN A 201 -18.88 6.57 13.10
C ASN A 201 -17.87 7.66 13.44
N LEU A 202 -17.85 8.69 12.61
CA LEU A 202 -17.13 9.93 12.76
C LEU A 202 -18.06 10.99 13.33
N TYR A 203 -17.61 11.69 14.39
CA TYR A 203 -18.37 12.76 15.03
C TYR A 203 -17.56 14.05 15.02
N LYS A 204 -18.23 15.18 14.76
CA LYS A 204 -17.62 16.49 14.82
C LYS A 204 -17.52 16.95 16.27
N THR A 205 -16.35 17.40 16.67
CA THR A 205 -16.06 18.05 17.96
C THR A 205 -16.04 19.57 17.77
N GLN A 206 -15.65 20.33 18.80
CA GLN A 206 -15.50 21.79 18.66
C GLN A 206 -14.43 22.20 17.65
N ASP A 207 -13.35 21.45 17.57
CA ASP A 207 -12.13 21.83 16.82
C ASP A 207 -11.80 20.89 15.65
N ASN A 208 -12.21 19.62 15.68
CA ASN A 208 -11.87 18.65 14.64
C ASN A 208 -12.97 17.55 14.57
N PHE A 209 -12.55 16.30 14.38
CA PHE A 209 -13.41 15.12 14.36
C PHE A 209 -12.80 14.00 15.22
N ILE A 210 -13.67 13.18 15.78
CA ILE A 210 -13.30 11.97 16.51
C ILE A 210 -13.98 10.74 15.89
N GLN A 211 -13.21 9.68 15.66
CA GLN A 211 -13.73 8.36 15.30
C GLN A 211 -14.01 7.57 16.56
N VAL A 212 -15.18 6.92 16.65
CA VAL A 212 -15.55 6.04 17.76
C VAL A 212 -16.05 4.71 17.22
N ALA A 213 -15.66 3.59 17.86
CA ALA A 213 -15.99 2.25 17.43
C ALA A 213 -16.43 1.35 18.59
N VAL A 214 -17.71 1.05 18.70
CA VAL A 214 -18.27 0.08 19.66
C VAL A 214 -18.44 -1.27 18.96
N VAL A 215 -17.37 -2.05 18.93
CA VAL A 215 -17.32 -3.37 18.25
C VAL A 215 -17.59 -4.55 19.19
N ALA A 216 -17.33 -4.38 20.49
CA ALA A 216 -17.62 -5.37 21.53
C ALA A 216 -18.70 -4.85 22.48
N GLU A 217 -19.46 -5.75 23.08
CA GLU A 217 -20.61 -5.38 23.91
C GLU A 217 -20.21 -4.59 25.18
N ASN A 218 -19.05 -4.85 25.74
CA ASN A 218 -18.53 -4.14 26.92
C ASN A 218 -18.20 -2.66 26.66
N PHE A 219 -18.00 -2.25 25.40
CA PHE A 219 -17.71 -0.85 25.08
C PHE A 219 -18.98 0.03 25.13
N TRP A 220 -20.18 -0.57 25.00
CA TRP A 220 -21.42 0.19 25.06
C TRP A 220 -21.65 0.83 26.46
N PRO A 221 -21.71 0.06 27.57
CA PRO A 221 -21.89 0.68 28.89
C PRO A 221 -20.78 1.68 29.23
N ASN A 222 -19.54 1.39 28.85
CA ASN A 222 -18.41 2.31 29.07
C ASN A 222 -18.61 3.64 28.31
N LEU A 223 -19.09 3.59 27.07
CA LEU A 223 -19.39 4.80 26.29
C LEU A 223 -20.54 5.58 26.95
N ILE A 224 -21.62 4.92 27.34
CA ILE A 224 -22.79 5.56 27.97
C ILE A 224 -22.40 6.25 29.28
N GLU A 225 -21.57 5.61 30.10
CA GLU A 225 -21.04 6.18 31.33
C GLU A 225 -20.17 7.41 31.04
N ALA A 226 -19.20 7.28 30.15
CA ALA A 226 -18.28 8.37 29.78
C ALA A 226 -19.01 9.58 29.20
N MET A 227 -20.05 9.34 28.40
CA MET A 227 -20.82 10.39 27.73
C MET A 227 -21.98 10.92 28.56
N GLU A 228 -22.27 10.33 29.73
CA GLU A 228 -23.42 10.66 30.60
C GLU A 228 -24.76 10.56 29.83
N LEU A 229 -24.92 9.53 28.99
CA LEU A 229 -26.09 9.31 28.12
C LEU A 229 -26.94 8.12 28.60
N GLN A 230 -27.21 8.02 29.92
CA GLN A 230 -27.92 6.89 30.54
C GLN A 230 -29.30 6.65 29.93
N HIS A 231 -29.95 7.67 29.39
CA HIS A 231 -31.23 7.53 28.71
C HIS A 231 -31.16 6.65 27.44
N LEU A 232 -29.97 6.45 26.87
CA LEU A 232 -29.73 5.54 25.75
C LEU A 232 -29.47 4.08 26.20
N ASP A 233 -29.23 3.82 27.50
CA ASP A 233 -29.00 2.46 28.00
C ASP A 233 -30.34 1.68 28.21
N THR A 234 -31.12 1.63 27.17
CA THR A 234 -32.37 0.89 27.17
C THR A 234 -32.12 -0.61 27.03
N GLN A 235 -33.09 -1.44 27.43
CA GLN A 235 -33.01 -2.90 27.26
C GLN A 235 -32.74 -3.30 25.81
N GLN A 236 -33.31 -2.56 24.85
CA GLN A 236 -33.08 -2.79 23.41
C GLN A 236 -31.59 -2.50 23.01
N ASN A 237 -31.00 -1.41 23.51
CA ASN A 237 -29.67 -1.00 23.13
C ASN A 237 -28.56 -1.79 23.84
N LYS A 238 -28.90 -2.68 24.81
CA LYS A 238 -27.90 -3.53 25.46
C LYS A 238 -27.24 -4.55 24.53
N ASN A 239 -27.81 -4.80 23.35
CA ASN A 239 -27.22 -5.68 22.36
C ASN A 239 -27.02 -4.97 21.03
N ARG A 240 -26.12 -5.53 20.22
CA ARG A 240 -25.72 -4.96 18.92
C ARG A 240 -26.90 -4.74 17.98
N LYS A 241 -27.86 -5.69 17.90
CA LYS A 241 -29.01 -5.60 17.00
C LYS A 241 -29.85 -4.39 17.33
N GLY A 242 -30.19 -4.20 18.59
CA GLY A 242 -30.99 -3.04 19.03
C GLY A 242 -30.28 -1.71 18.78
N ARG A 243 -28.97 -1.65 18.98
CA ARG A 243 -28.18 -0.44 18.64
C ARG A 243 -28.17 -0.16 17.13
N LEU A 244 -28.13 -1.19 16.29
CA LEU A 244 -28.24 -1.02 14.83
C LEU A 244 -29.62 -0.47 14.43
N GLU A 245 -30.68 -0.99 15.00
CA GLU A 245 -32.07 -0.53 14.79
C GLU A 245 -32.23 0.94 15.25
N ASN A 246 -31.59 1.33 16.34
CA ASN A 246 -31.65 2.67 16.93
C ASN A 246 -30.46 3.58 16.51
N ARG A 247 -29.68 3.19 15.50
CA ARG A 247 -28.46 3.92 15.08
C ARG A 247 -28.68 5.42 14.93
N ALA A 248 -29.73 5.83 14.24
CA ALA A 248 -29.99 7.25 13.98
C ALA A 248 -30.18 8.07 15.28
N ILE A 249 -30.85 7.48 16.28
CA ILE A 249 -31.08 8.11 17.58
C ILE A 249 -29.78 8.20 18.36
N ILE A 250 -29.01 7.11 18.37
CA ILE A 250 -27.71 7.03 19.06
C ILE A 250 -26.72 8.01 18.44
N ASP A 251 -26.57 8.01 17.10
CA ASP A 251 -25.66 8.90 16.39
C ASP A 251 -26.05 10.38 16.59
N ALA A 252 -27.34 10.71 16.64
CA ALA A 252 -27.80 12.09 16.89
C ALA A 252 -27.38 12.57 18.29
N ALA A 253 -27.63 11.76 19.33
CA ALA A 253 -27.25 12.12 20.69
C ALA A 253 -25.71 12.22 20.87
N LEU A 254 -24.95 11.29 20.25
CA LEU A 254 -23.47 11.36 20.27
C LEU A 254 -22.95 12.58 19.53
N LYS A 255 -23.54 12.93 18.38
CA LYS A 255 -23.17 14.11 17.60
C LYS A 255 -23.37 15.40 18.42
N GLU A 256 -24.49 15.51 19.11
CA GLU A 256 -24.78 16.64 20.01
C GLU A 256 -23.72 16.70 21.13
N LYS A 257 -23.49 15.60 21.83
CA LYS A 257 -22.56 15.54 22.97
C LYS A 257 -21.13 15.84 22.53
N PHE A 258 -20.63 15.23 21.43
CA PHE A 258 -19.26 15.48 20.96
C PHE A 258 -19.02 16.94 20.55
N SER A 259 -20.03 17.65 20.09
CA SER A 259 -19.90 19.07 19.69
C SER A 259 -19.63 20.01 20.89
N THR A 260 -19.75 19.54 22.14
CA THR A 260 -19.64 20.37 23.36
C THR A 260 -18.22 20.55 23.85
N ASN A 261 -17.25 19.77 23.38
CA ASN A 261 -15.85 19.86 23.81
C ASN A 261 -14.86 19.58 22.67
N THR A 262 -13.57 19.79 22.92
CA THR A 262 -12.47 19.54 22.00
C THR A 262 -12.24 18.05 21.76
N THR A 263 -11.57 17.72 20.68
CA THR A 263 -11.19 16.33 20.33
C THR A 263 -10.29 15.72 21.43
N GLU A 264 -9.31 16.46 21.91
CA GLU A 264 -8.40 16.01 22.97
C GLU A 264 -9.16 15.64 24.25
N TYR A 265 -10.07 16.52 24.71
CA TYR A 265 -10.91 16.24 25.87
C TYR A 265 -11.66 14.91 25.73
N TRP A 266 -12.28 14.68 24.58
CA TRP A 266 -13.04 13.45 24.33
C TRP A 266 -12.17 12.21 24.24
N ILE A 267 -11.00 12.30 23.62
CA ILE A 267 -10.03 11.19 23.54
C ILE A 267 -9.61 10.80 24.95
N ASP A 268 -9.19 11.75 25.79
CA ASP A 268 -8.75 11.50 27.15
C ASP A 268 -9.84 10.84 27.99
N LEU A 269 -11.07 11.32 27.87
CA LEU A 269 -12.22 10.78 28.61
C LEU A 269 -12.54 9.36 28.17
N LEU A 270 -12.67 9.13 26.84
CA LEU A 270 -13.04 7.83 26.31
C LEU A 270 -11.95 6.76 26.51
N GLN A 271 -10.67 7.13 26.45
CA GLN A 271 -9.56 6.22 26.74
C GLN A 271 -9.56 5.79 28.22
N LYS A 272 -9.83 6.69 29.17
CA LYS A 272 -10.01 6.35 30.59
C LYS A 272 -11.11 5.32 30.82
N HIS A 273 -12.17 5.38 30.01
CA HIS A 273 -13.28 4.42 30.03
C HIS A 273 -13.05 3.23 29.08
N ARG A 274 -11.86 3.10 28.47
CA ARG A 274 -11.50 2.01 27.53
C ARG A 274 -12.44 1.90 26.34
N VAL A 275 -12.94 3.00 25.84
CA VAL A 275 -13.74 3.07 24.60
C VAL A 275 -12.79 3.33 23.43
N PRO A 276 -12.81 2.49 22.38
CA PRO A 276 -11.97 2.72 21.21
C PRO A 276 -12.35 4.00 20.47
N CYS A 277 -11.42 4.93 20.42
CA CYS A 277 -11.57 6.23 19.75
C CYS A 277 -10.21 6.75 19.26
N GLY A 278 -10.24 7.70 18.35
CA GLY A 278 -9.06 8.39 17.86
C GLY A 278 -9.39 9.64 17.05
N PRO A 279 -8.42 10.55 16.89
CA PRO A 279 -8.57 11.77 16.11
C PRO A 279 -8.54 11.48 14.61
N ILE A 280 -8.91 12.47 13.81
CA ILE A 280 -8.61 12.51 12.37
C ILE A 280 -7.44 13.47 12.17
N ASN A 281 -6.25 12.91 12.14
CA ASN A 281 -5.02 13.67 11.98
C ASN A 281 -4.79 14.07 10.53
N ASN A 282 -4.25 15.27 10.32
CA ASN A 282 -3.58 15.63 9.08
C ASN A 282 -2.13 15.11 9.07
N PHE A 283 -1.40 15.28 7.96
CA PHE A 283 -0.02 14.79 7.85
C PHE A 283 0.94 15.46 8.85
N SER A 284 0.74 16.75 9.14
CA SER A 284 1.60 17.46 10.09
C SER A 284 1.44 16.89 11.50
N GLU A 285 0.21 16.59 11.92
CA GLU A 285 -0.09 15.97 13.21
C GLU A 285 0.43 14.53 13.25
N THR A 286 0.15 13.72 12.22
CA THR A 286 0.62 12.33 12.14
C THR A 286 2.14 12.23 12.22
N PHE A 287 2.88 13.10 11.51
CA PHE A 287 4.34 13.02 11.47
C PHE A 287 5.04 13.65 12.70
N GLN A 288 4.29 14.17 13.65
CA GLN A 288 4.76 14.59 14.98
C GLN A 288 4.46 13.55 16.07
N ASP A 289 3.72 12.49 15.76
CA ASP A 289 3.39 11.43 16.69
C ASP A 289 4.66 10.73 17.21
N GLU A 290 4.83 10.74 18.56
CA GLU A 290 6.03 10.21 19.20
C GLU A 290 6.22 8.71 18.96
N ASP A 291 5.15 7.94 18.87
CA ASP A 291 5.24 6.50 18.66
C ASP A 291 5.67 6.16 17.23
N LEU A 292 5.23 6.95 16.25
CA LEU A 292 5.74 6.84 14.88
C LEU A 292 7.22 7.23 14.79
N LEU A 293 7.65 8.27 15.51
CA LEU A 293 9.06 8.66 15.58
C LEU A 293 9.90 7.57 16.24
N LYS A 294 9.49 7.03 17.39
CA LYS A 294 10.16 5.91 18.09
C LYS A 294 10.25 4.66 17.23
N ARG A 295 9.25 4.42 16.36
CA ARG A 295 9.22 3.31 15.41
C ARG A 295 9.99 3.58 14.12
N ASN A 296 10.71 4.69 14.01
CA ASN A 296 11.49 5.09 12.84
C ASN A 296 10.64 5.09 11.55
N MET A 297 9.40 5.63 11.65
CA MET A 297 8.49 5.72 10.51
C MET A 297 8.66 7.00 9.70
N ILE A 298 9.49 7.93 10.17
CA ILE A 298 9.99 9.08 9.43
C ILE A 298 11.50 8.99 9.43
N VAL A 299 12.11 8.89 8.25
CA VAL A 299 13.55 8.71 8.10
C VAL A 299 14.16 9.82 7.24
N ASP A 300 15.37 10.22 7.59
CA ASP A 300 16.14 11.21 6.87
C ASP A 300 17.05 10.52 5.84
N LEU A 301 16.96 10.93 4.58
CA LEU A 301 17.83 10.47 3.49
C LEU A 301 18.83 11.56 3.12
N LEU A 302 20.10 11.31 3.35
CA LEU A 302 21.18 12.21 2.91
C LEU A 302 21.21 12.23 1.37
N GLN A 303 21.00 13.40 0.80
CA GLN A 303 21.05 13.63 -0.64
C GLN A 303 22.45 13.98 -1.10
N GLU A 304 22.68 14.04 -2.41
CA GLU A 304 23.99 14.36 -2.99
C GLU A 304 24.43 15.80 -2.67
N SER A 305 23.48 16.73 -2.58
CA SER A 305 23.71 18.11 -2.14
C SER A 305 24.24 18.24 -0.71
N GLY A 306 24.17 17.17 0.10
CA GLY A 306 24.45 17.20 1.53
C GLY A 306 23.24 17.53 2.40
N GLU A 307 22.09 17.78 1.81
CA GLU A 307 20.85 18.06 2.54
C GLU A 307 20.09 16.76 2.89
N MET A 308 19.23 16.83 3.89
CA MET A 308 18.40 15.73 4.34
C MET A 308 16.97 15.85 3.80
N VAL A 309 16.45 14.78 3.22
CA VAL A 309 15.05 14.70 2.78
C VAL A 309 14.32 13.65 3.61
N LYS A 310 13.20 14.03 4.20
CA LYS A 310 12.36 13.10 4.97
C LYS A 310 11.47 12.25 4.06
N VAL A 311 11.42 10.95 4.36
CA VAL A 311 10.53 9.99 3.68
C VAL A 311 9.90 9.04 4.69
N PRO A 312 8.79 8.36 4.37
CA PRO A 312 8.22 7.33 5.24
C PRO A 312 9.21 6.19 5.50
N GLY A 313 9.28 5.69 6.73
CA GLY A 313 10.12 4.57 7.15
C GLY A 313 9.62 3.21 6.64
N ASN A 314 10.24 2.13 7.14
CA ASN A 314 9.82 0.77 6.85
C ASN A 314 8.87 0.27 7.96
N PRO A 315 7.66 -0.20 7.64
CA PRO A 315 6.74 -0.73 8.66
C PRO A 315 7.13 -2.12 9.17
N VAL A 316 7.93 -2.89 8.42
CA VAL A 316 8.39 -4.22 8.80
C VAL A 316 9.62 -4.10 9.70
N LYS A 317 9.48 -4.47 10.97
CA LYS A 317 10.57 -4.45 11.97
C LYS A 317 11.01 -5.88 12.28
N ILE A 318 12.25 -6.22 11.95
CA ILE A 318 12.84 -7.54 12.20
C ILE A 318 13.85 -7.40 13.33
N SER A 319 13.73 -8.23 14.38
CA SER A 319 14.44 -8.07 15.67
C SER A 319 15.96 -8.02 15.57
N ASN A 320 16.56 -8.72 14.63
CA ASN A 320 18.01 -8.80 14.46
C ASN A 320 18.50 -8.11 13.18
N HIS A 321 17.72 -7.16 12.67
CA HIS A 321 18.05 -6.42 11.45
C HIS A 321 18.09 -4.92 11.71
N ASN A 322 19.25 -4.30 11.48
CA ASN A 322 19.38 -2.85 11.53
C ASN A 322 18.92 -2.24 10.21
N GLU A 323 17.93 -1.34 10.28
CA GLU A 323 17.48 -0.61 9.11
C GLU A 323 18.60 0.33 8.60
N SER A 324 18.78 0.35 7.31
CA SER A 324 19.63 1.34 6.62
C SER A 324 18.88 1.95 5.45
N PHE A 325 19.02 3.23 5.26
CA PHE A 325 18.31 3.97 4.22
C PHE A 325 19.33 4.75 3.36
N VAL A 326 19.24 4.55 2.05
CA VAL A 326 20.07 5.20 1.05
C VAL A 326 19.15 5.95 0.08
N ARG A 327 19.58 7.13 -0.36
CA ARG A 327 18.84 7.95 -1.31
C ARG A 327 18.49 7.22 -2.61
N ALA A 328 17.50 7.73 -3.31
CA ALA A 328 17.18 7.30 -4.66
C ALA A 328 18.36 7.59 -5.61
N PRO A 329 18.73 6.64 -6.50
CA PRO A 329 19.85 6.82 -7.43
C PRO A 329 19.47 7.69 -8.62
N LYS A 330 20.46 8.39 -9.19
CA LYS A 330 20.35 8.98 -10.53
C LYS A 330 20.19 7.90 -11.59
N LEU A 331 19.68 8.26 -12.76
CA LEU A 331 19.57 7.33 -13.89
C LEU A 331 20.94 6.82 -14.29
N GLY A 332 21.11 5.50 -14.33
CA GLY A 332 22.36 4.85 -14.72
C GLY A 332 23.52 5.00 -13.73
N GLU A 333 23.33 5.61 -12.57
CA GLU A 333 24.38 5.92 -11.59
C GLU A 333 25.31 4.75 -11.26
N HIS A 334 24.80 3.54 -11.31
CA HIS A 334 25.54 2.34 -10.91
C HIS A 334 25.82 1.38 -12.09
N THR A 335 25.62 1.83 -13.34
CA THR A 335 25.73 0.96 -14.51
C THR A 335 27.09 0.27 -14.57
N ASP A 336 28.19 1.04 -14.57
CA ASP A 336 29.55 0.48 -14.68
C ASP A 336 29.93 -0.37 -13.46
N GLU A 337 29.57 0.08 -12.25
CA GLU A 337 29.83 -0.66 -11.00
C GLU A 337 29.17 -2.04 -11.03
N ILE A 338 27.87 -2.08 -11.37
CA ILE A 338 27.09 -3.31 -11.36
C ILE A 338 27.58 -4.26 -12.44
N ILE A 339 27.75 -3.77 -13.66
CA ILE A 339 28.23 -4.60 -14.77
C ILE A 339 29.58 -5.22 -14.43
N LYS A 340 30.54 -4.42 -13.98
CA LYS A 340 31.87 -4.91 -13.62
C LYS A 340 31.84 -5.91 -12.47
N ARG A 341 31.08 -5.63 -11.41
CA ARG A 341 30.97 -6.50 -10.23
C ARG A 341 30.35 -7.86 -10.56
N TRP A 342 29.32 -7.85 -11.42
CA TRP A 342 28.58 -9.08 -11.74
C TRP A 342 29.30 -9.90 -12.81
N LEU A 343 29.98 -9.28 -13.76
CA LEU A 343 30.86 -10.01 -14.68
C LEU A 343 32.02 -10.71 -13.96
N ASN A 344 32.66 -10.05 -13.00
CA ASN A 344 33.74 -10.66 -12.20
C ASN A 344 33.21 -11.85 -11.36
N ARG A 345 31.96 -11.82 -10.90
CA ARG A 345 31.35 -12.95 -10.16
C ARG A 345 31.15 -14.17 -11.06
N LEU A 346 30.77 -13.97 -12.31
CA LEU A 346 30.65 -15.06 -13.30
C LEU A 346 32.00 -15.71 -13.62
N GLU A 347 33.08 -14.94 -13.61
CA GLU A 347 34.43 -15.47 -13.82
C GLU A 347 34.93 -16.30 -12.61
N SER A 348 34.61 -15.87 -11.37
CA SER A 348 35.01 -16.58 -10.14
C SER A 348 34.19 -17.87 -9.88
N ASP A 349 32.97 -17.96 -10.38
CA ASP A 349 32.11 -19.17 -10.22
C ASP A 349 32.41 -20.23 -11.30
N GLN A 350 33.32 -19.94 -12.28
CA GLN A 350 33.78 -20.88 -13.30
C GLN A 350 35.17 -21.50 -12.99
N GLU A 351 35.88 -21.01 -11.97
CA GLU A 351 37.09 -21.61 -11.41
C GLU A 351 36.77 -22.51 -10.20
#